data_204eb50c555439668056e155bc9c0172
#
_entry.id   204eb50c555439668056e155bc9c0172
#
_cell.length_a   1.000
_cell.length_b   1.000
_cell.length_c   1.000
_cell.angle_alpha   90.00
_cell.angle_beta   90.00
_cell.angle_gamma   90.00
#
_symmetry.space_group_name_H-M   'P 1'
#
loop_
_entity.id
_entity.type
_entity.pdbx_description
1 polymer ?
#
loop_
_entity_poly.entity_id
_entity_poly.type
_entity_poly.pdbx_seq_one_letter_code
_entity_poly.pdbx_strand_id
1 'polypeptide(L)'
;MGAVETEREEHRATLLPDPDRRPIRVPIISVDDHLIEPPDLFEGRLPASLQDDAPQVVEDERGTQSWVFEGSRYPNVGLNAVVGRPREEWSMEPARFDEMRPGCFDIGARVQDMDRAGVWASLCFPSLVSGFCGAVYSRARDGALGLACLRAFNDWHLEEWAGPQPERIIPLQLPWLADIDVATTELRANAARGFKAVSFPEFPSQLGLPSIFSGLWDPFFAACEETDTVVCLHTGASAWAPLPSPDPPFELLPTVFPVNALLAAGEWLWSGVPLRFPRLAVAMSEGGIGWVPVLMDRLSYMGRREDRRETFGGLTPIEVLRRNFWFTTFSDERTLALRSEVGVDHIMFETDFPHSDSSWPDTQAIVSKQLKDVPKEEADLMTFKNAAALYRHPLPPDLDAGR
;
A
#
# COMPACT_ATOMS: atom_id res chain seq x y z
N MET A 1 -29.44 -8.83 3.32
CA MET A 1 -28.56 -10.01 3.24
C MET A 1 -29.13 -11.17 2.43
N GLY A 2 -30.41 -11.48 2.42
CA GLY A 2 -30.96 -12.65 1.69
C GLY A 2 -31.13 -12.50 0.17
N ALA A 3 -31.26 -11.30 -0.40
CA ALA A 3 -31.48 -11.11 -1.83
C ALA A 3 -30.16 -11.08 -2.65
N VAL A 4 -29.04 -10.63 -2.04
CA VAL A 4 -27.73 -10.58 -2.70
C VAL A 4 -27.08 -11.96 -2.75
N GLU A 5 -27.39 -12.85 -1.80
CA GLU A 5 -26.86 -14.23 -1.78
C GLU A 5 -27.51 -15.14 -2.83
N THR A 6 -28.80 -14.91 -3.19
CA THR A 6 -29.50 -15.72 -4.18
C THR A 6 -29.14 -15.40 -5.62
N GLU A 7 -28.68 -14.17 -5.92
CA GLU A 7 -28.24 -13.80 -7.27
C GLU A 7 -26.85 -14.31 -7.63
N ARG A 8 -26.00 -14.62 -6.63
CA ARG A 8 -24.64 -15.16 -6.86
C ARG A 8 -24.63 -16.60 -7.39
N GLU A 9 -25.65 -17.39 -7.21
CA GLU A 9 -25.70 -18.79 -7.70
C GLU A 9 -25.77 -18.90 -9.23
N GLU A 10 -26.09 -17.82 -9.97
CA GLU A 10 -26.28 -17.87 -11.42
C GLU A 10 -25.25 -17.04 -12.23
N HIS A 11 -24.41 -16.21 -11.61
CA HIS A 11 -23.53 -15.32 -12.35
C HIS A 11 -22.06 -15.47 -11.93
N ARG A 12 -21.29 -16.23 -12.73
CA ARG A 12 -19.82 -16.20 -12.65
C ARG A 12 -19.34 -14.93 -13.30
N ALA A 13 -18.49 -14.18 -12.58
CA ALA A 13 -17.83 -13.01 -13.14
C ALA A 13 -17.05 -13.38 -14.42
N THR A 14 -17.22 -12.60 -15.46
CA THR A 14 -16.57 -12.83 -16.75
C THR A 14 -15.45 -11.82 -16.94
N LEU A 15 -14.22 -12.29 -17.12
CA LEU A 15 -13.14 -11.42 -17.50
C LEU A 15 -13.29 -10.99 -18.96
N LEU A 16 -13.16 -9.69 -19.20
CA LEU A 16 -13.14 -9.13 -20.55
C LEU A 16 -11.85 -9.57 -21.28
N PRO A 17 -11.87 -9.62 -22.62
CA PRO A 17 -10.65 -9.85 -23.40
C PRO A 17 -9.56 -8.84 -23.03
N ASP A 18 -8.31 -9.27 -23.12
CA ASP A 18 -7.15 -8.41 -22.87
C ASP A 18 -7.21 -7.15 -23.74
N PRO A 19 -7.10 -5.95 -23.14
CA PRO A 19 -7.01 -4.72 -23.91
C PRO A 19 -5.67 -4.63 -24.65
N ASP A 20 -5.68 -3.89 -25.76
CA ASP A 20 -4.43 -3.53 -26.45
C ASP A 20 -3.54 -2.69 -25.53
N ARG A 21 -2.20 -2.82 -25.74
CA ARG A 21 -1.23 -1.98 -25.04
C ARG A 21 -1.47 -0.50 -25.34
N ARG A 22 -1.50 0.31 -24.30
CA ARG A 22 -1.65 1.76 -24.43
C ARG A 22 -0.31 2.40 -24.80
N PRO A 23 -0.28 3.43 -25.69
CA PRO A 23 0.93 4.21 -25.93
C PRO A 23 1.43 4.87 -24.63
N ILE A 24 2.69 4.67 -24.28
CA ILE A 24 3.31 5.33 -23.13
C ILE A 24 3.53 6.80 -23.50
N ARG A 25 2.88 7.69 -22.78
CA ARG A 25 3.00 9.15 -22.92
C ARG A 25 3.81 9.76 -21.78
N VAL A 26 3.66 9.17 -20.60
CA VAL A 26 4.34 9.58 -19.37
C VAL A 26 4.84 8.31 -18.68
N PRO A 27 6.12 8.23 -18.28
CA PRO A 27 6.58 7.15 -17.41
C PRO A 27 5.82 7.18 -16.09
N ILE A 28 5.46 6.01 -15.56
CA ILE A 28 4.73 5.90 -14.29
C ILE A 28 5.40 4.84 -13.43
N ILE A 29 5.70 5.20 -12.17
CA ILE A 29 5.98 4.28 -11.09
C ILE A 29 4.80 4.39 -10.12
N SER A 30 4.02 3.33 -10.00
CA SER A 30 2.94 3.25 -9.03
C SER A 30 3.48 2.83 -7.67
N VAL A 31 3.19 3.61 -6.64
CA VAL A 31 3.64 3.32 -5.27
C VAL A 31 2.52 2.84 -4.36
N ASP A 32 1.37 2.55 -4.96
CA ASP A 32 0.24 1.91 -4.33
C ASP A 32 -0.53 1.09 -5.37
N ASP A 33 -0.25 -0.19 -5.35
CA ASP A 33 -0.99 -1.24 -6.01
C ASP A 33 -1.13 -2.41 -5.03
N HIS A 34 -1.88 -3.43 -5.41
CA HIS A 34 -2.10 -4.60 -4.57
C HIS A 34 -1.73 -5.89 -5.28
N LEU A 35 -1.30 -6.86 -4.49
CA LEU A 35 -1.21 -8.26 -4.88
C LEU A 35 -2.23 -9.07 -4.08
N ILE A 36 -2.67 -10.17 -4.65
CA ILE A 36 -3.46 -11.18 -3.94
C ILE A 36 -2.53 -12.37 -3.74
N GLU A 37 -2.43 -12.85 -2.52
CA GLU A 37 -1.58 -13.99 -2.20
C GLU A 37 -2.04 -15.22 -2.99
N PRO A 38 -1.16 -15.87 -3.79
CA PRO A 38 -1.54 -17.07 -4.53
C PRO A 38 -1.86 -18.22 -3.58
N PRO A 39 -2.77 -19.15 -3.95
CA PRO A 39 -3.25 -20.20 -3.06
C PRO A 39 -2.14 -21.12 -2.52
N ASP A 40 -1.06 -21.25 -3.25
CA ASP A 40 0.09 -22.11 -2.96
C ASP A 40 1.26 -21.37 -2.26
N LEU A 41 1.08 -20.10 -1.90
CA LEU A 41 2.14 -19.26 -1.30
C LEU A 41 2.88 -19.97 -0.14
N PHE A 42 2.15 -20.68 0.71
CA PHE A 42 2.71 -21.29 1.91
C PHE A 42 3.21 -22.73 1.69
N GLU A 43 3.02 -23.31 0.50
CA GLU A 43 3.42 -24.68 0.22
C GLU A 43 4.94 -24.86 0.29
N GLY A 44 5.40 -25.72 1.23
CA GLY A 44 6.81 -26.02 1.43
C GLY A 44 7.67 -24.87 2.00
N ARG A 45 7.06 -23.75 2.42
CA ARG A 45 7.79 -22.58 2.94
C ARG A 45 7.82 -22.52 4.47
N LEU A 46 6.98 -23.26 5.16
CA LEU A 46 7.00 -23.34 6.61
C LEU A 46 7.87 -24.52 7.09
N PRO A 47 8.37 -24.48 8.35
CA PRO A 47 8.92 -25.65 8.99
C PRO A 47 7.97 -26.84 8.93
N ALA A 48 8.48 -28.06 8.73
CA ALA A 48 7.65 -29.26 8.54
C ALA A 48 6.64 -29.49 9.69
N SER A 49 6.97 -29.07 10.91
CA SER A 49 6.06 -29.17 12.06
C SER A 49 4.91 -28.17 12.08
N LEU A 50 4.94 -27.15 11.21
CA LEU A 50 3.94 -26.08 11.11
C LEU A 50 3.23 -26.08 9.75
N GLN A 51 3.70 -26.90 8.79
CA GLN A 51 3.23 -26.84 7.41
C GLN A 51 1.74 -27.17 7.29
N ASP A 52 1.22 -28.11 8.07
CA ASP A 52 -0.17 -28.53 8.03
C ASP A 52 -1.13 -27.46 8.62
N ASP A 53 -0.61 -26.54 9.45
CA ASP A 53 -1.35 -25.44 10.07
C ASP A 53 -1.24 -24.13 9.29
N ALA A 54 -0.52 -24.12 8.16
CA ALA A 54 -0.38 -22.94 7.30
C ALA A 54 -1.76 -22.45 6.78
N PRO A 55 -1.89 -21.15 6.44
CA PRO A 55 -3.08 -20.66 5.76
C PRO A 55 -3.37 -21.46 4.48
N GLN A 56 -4.61 -21.82 4.26
CA GLN A 56 -5.05 -22.62 3.11
C GLN A 56 -6.29 -22.01 2.47
N VAL A 57 -6.38 -22.09 1.15
CA VAL A 57 -7.61 -21.76 0.43
C VAL A 57 -8.51 -22.98 0.43
N VAL A 58 -9.75 -22.81 0.91
CA VAL A 58 -10.77 -23.84 0.89
C VAL A 58 -11.96 -23.38 0.07
N GLU A 59 -12.59 -24.31 -0.64
CA GLU A 59 -13.80 -24.08 -1.41
C GLU A 59 -15.01 -24.69 -0.68
N ASP A 60 -16.11 -23.94 -0.59
CA ASP A 60 -17.35 -24.42 0.00
C ASP A 60 -18.26 -25.11 -1.02
N GLU A 61 -19.41 -25.62 -0.57
CA GLU A 61 -20.39 -26.32 -1.43
C GLU A 61 -20.97 -25.46 -2.55
N ARG A 62 -20.86 -24.12 -2.43
CA ARG A 62 -21.31 -23.15 -3.43
C ARG A 62 -20.18 -22.73 -4.41
N GLY A 63 -18.98 -23.28 -4.21
CA GLY A 63 -17.81 -22.95 -4.98
C GLY A 63 -17.12 -21.64 -4.58
N THR A 64 -17.49 -21.04 -3.44
CA THR A 64 -16.83 -19.85 -2.90
C THR A 64 -15.53 -20.24 -2.24
N GLN A 65 -14.45 -19.57 -2.62
CA GLN A 65 -13.12 -19.76 -2.03
C GLN A 65 -12.89 -18.80 -0.87
N SER A 66 -12.20 -19.26 0.15
CA SER A 66 -11.84 -18.47 1.33
C SER A 66 -10.50 -18.93 1.86
N TRP A 67 -9.71 -18.01 2.37
CA TRP A 67 -8.56 -18.37 3.19
C TRP A 67 -9.05 -18.88 4.57
N VAL A 68 -8.42 -19.90 5.07
CA VAL A 68 -8.60 -20.40 6.45
C VAL A 68 -7.26 -20.38 7.16
N PHE A 69 -7.20 -19.71 8.30
CA PHE A 69 -6.02 -19.65 9.15
C PHE A 69 -6.42 -19.74 10.62
N GLU A 70 -5.83 -20.67 11.36
CA GLU A 70 -6.17 -20.97 12.78
C GLU A 70 -7.68 -21.14 13.04
N GLY A 71 -8.41 -21.71 12.08
CA GLY A 71 -9.86 -21.90 12.15
C GLY A 71 -10.69 -20.65 11.87
N SER A 72 -10.06 -19.50 11.66
CA SER A 72 -10.73 -18.29 11.17
C SER A 72 -10.83 -18.32 9.66
N ARG A 73 -11.99 -17.89 9.13
CA ARG A 73 -12.24 -17.82 7.68
C ARG A 73 -12.17 -16.38 7.20
N TYR A 74 -11.43 -16.15 6.13
CA TYR A 74 -11.31 -14.88 5.41
C TYR A 74 -11.97 -15.05 4.04
N PRO A 75 -13.26 -14.71 3.90
CA PRO A 75 -14.05 -15.06 2.71
C PRO A 75 -13.78 -14.20 1.49
N ASN A 76 -13.16 -13.04 1.68
CA ASN A 76 -12.86 -12.10 0.59
C ASN A 76 -11.46 -12.35 0.05
N VAL A 77 -11.30 -13.37 -0.82
CA VAL A 77 -9.98 -13.74 -1.37
C VAL A 77 -9.41 -12.67 -2.30
N GLY A 78 -10.27 -11.87 -2.91
CA GLY A 78 -9.87 -10.92 -3.96
C GLY A 78 -9.75 -9.49 -3.50
N LEU A 79 -10.21 -9.14 -2.29
CA LEU A 79 -10.16 -7.77 -1.75
C LEU A 79 -10.40 -6.71 -2.85
N ASN A 80 -11.61 -6.69 -3.44
CA ASN A 80 -11.97 -5.72 -4.49
C ASN A 80 -11.13 -5.80 -5.79
N ALA A 81 -10.51 -6.95 -6.09
CA ALA A 81 -9.71 -7.17 -7.30
C ALA A 81 -10.62 -7.39 -8.52
N VAL A 82 -11.23 -6.33 -9.02
CA VAL A 82 -12.30 -6.36 -10.04
C VAL A 82 -11.88 -5.84 -11.41
N VAL A 83 -10.65 -5.32 -11.58
CA VAL A 83 -10.18 -4.87 -12.89
C VAL A 83 -10.27 -5.98 -13.93
N GLY A 84 -10.62 -5.60 -15.16
CA GLY A 84 -10.80 -6.55 -16.26
C GLY A 84 -12.17 -7.20 -16.34
N ARG A 85 -13.08 -6.87 -15.41
CA ARG A 85 -14.49 -7.23 -15.48
C ARG A 85 -15.32 -6.12 -16.16
N PRO A 86 -16.54 -6.43 -16.66
CA PRO A 86 -17.52 -5.40 -16.99
C PRO A 86 -17.76 -4.45 -15.80
N ARG A 87 -17.91 -3.15 -16.06
CA ARG A 87 -18.06 -2.16 -14.97
C ARG A 87 -19.30 -2.38 -14.09
N GLU A 88 -20.36 -2.95 -14.64
CA GLU A 88 -21.56 -3.36 -13.91
C GLU A 88 -21.31 -4.46 -12.86
N GLU A 89 -20.20 -5.19 -13.00
CA GLU A 89 -19.78 -6.24 -12.06
C GLU A 89 -18.76 -5.76 -11.03
N TRP A 90 -18.34 -4.51 -11.06
CA TRP A 90 -17.29 -3.99 -10.16
C TRP A 90 -17.73 -3.87 -8.70
N SER A 91 -19.02 -3.85 -8.42
CA SER A 91 -19.54 -3.91 -7.04
C SER A 91 -19.57 -5.32 -6.45
N MET A 92 -19.19 -6.34 -7.23
CA MET A 92 -19.20 -7.74 -6.81
C MET A 92 -17.78 -8.17 -6.42
N GLU A 93 -17.57 -8.44 -5.14
CA GLU A 93 -16.30 -9.00 -4.67
C GLU A 93 -15.98 -10.33 -5.36
N PRO A 94 -14.71 -10.57 -5.76
CA PRO A 94 -14.30 -11.86 -6.27
C PRO A 94 -14.50 -12.95 -5.21
N ALA A 95 -15.25 -13.99 -5.57
CA ALA A 95 -15.48 -15.14 -4.72
C ALA A 95 -14.47 -16.28 -4.98
N ARG A 96 -13.68 -16.15 -6.04
CA ARG A 96 -12.76 -17.19 -6.55
C ARG A 96 -11.56 -16.56 -7.25
N PHE A 97 -10.44 -17.28 -7.30
CA PHE A 97 -9.26 -16.84 -8.03
C PHE A 97 -9.49 -16.76 -9.56
N ASP A 98 -10.32 -17.64 -10.13
CA ASP A 98 -10.67 -17.62 -11.56
C ASP A 98 -11.60 -16.46 -11.96
N GLU A 99 -12.08 -15.69 -11.01
CA GLU A 99 -12.83 -14.46 -11.23
C GLU A 99 -11.95 -13.21 -11.24
N MET A 100 -10.67 -13.34 -10.98
CA MET A 100 -9.70 -12.24 -10.98
C MET A 100 -8.74 -12.35 -12.17
N ARG A 101 -8.18 -11.23 -12.60
CA ARG A 101 -7.10 -11.26 -13.58
C ARG A 101 -5.88 -11.98 -12.99
N PRO A 102 -5.21 -12.85 -13.78
CA PRO A 102 -3.98 -13.50 -13.30
C PRO A 102 -2.91 -12.54 -12.79
N GLY A 103 -2.83 -11.31 -13.32
CA GLY A 103 -1.92 -10.26 -12.83
C GLY A 103 -2.13 -9.85 -11.36
N CYS A 104 -3.20 -10.30 -10.70
CA CYS A 104 -3.39 -10.09 -9.27
C CYS A 104 -2.44 -10.96 -8.43
N PHE A 105 -2.08 -12.18 -8.90
CA PHE A 105 -1.33 -13.18 -8.13
C PHE A 105 -0.21 -13.89 -8.92
N ASP A 106 0.00 -13.57 -10.20
CA ASP A 106 1.09 -14.06 -11.04
C ASP A 106 1.91 -12.90 -11.57
N ILE A 107 3.21 -12.90 -11.29
CA ILE A 107 4.10 -11.79 -11.66
C ILE A 107 4.29 -11.64 -13.17
N GLY A 108 4.30 -12.75 -13.92
CA GLY A 108 4.42 -12.70 -15.37
C GLY A 108 3.21 -12.03 -16.01
N ALA A 109 2.01 -12.35 -15.54
CA ALA A 109 0.77 -11.72 -15.94
C ALA A 109 0.69 -10.25 -15.45
N ARG A 110 1.17 -9.95 -14.23
CA ARG A 110 1.23 -8.59 -13.67
C ARG A 110 2.04 -7.67 -14.57
N VAL A 111 3.23 -8.07 -14.98
CA VAL A 111 4.07 -7.26 -15.87
C VAL A 111 3.38 -7.02 -17.20
N GLN A 112 2.64 -8.00 -17.75
CA GLN A 112 1.85 -7.78 -18.95
C GLN A 112 0.74 -6.76 -18.74
N ASP A 113 0.06 -6.78 -17.59
CA ASP A 113 -0.97 -5.81 -17.26
C ASP A 113 -0.40 -4.41 -17.05
N MET A 114 0.76 -4.28 -16.40
CA MET A 114 1.52 -3.04 -16.30
C MET A 114 1.91 -2.50 -17.69
N ASP A 115 2.40 -3.36 -18.58
CA ASP A 115 2.74 -2.98 -19.96
C ASP A 115 1.51 -2.49 -20.74
N ARG A 116 0.33 -3.10 -20.53
CA ARG A 116 -0.93 -2.65 -21.14
C ARG A 116 -1.33 -1.26 -20.68
N ALA A 117 -1.15 -0.98 -19.38
CA ALA A 117 -1.47 0.31 -18.78
C ALA A 117 -0.37 1.37 -18.96
N GLY A 118 0.84 0.98 -19.41
CA GLY A 118 1.99 1.86 -19.53
C GLY A 118 2.60 2.24 -18.18
N VAL A 119 2.58 1.32 -17.21
CA VAL A 119 3.21 1.45 -15.88
C VAL A 119 4.58 0.78 -15.90
N TRP A 120 5.62 1.51 -15.53
CA TRP A 120 6.99 0.98 -15.51
C TRP A 120 7.27 0.09 -14.31
N ALA A 121 6.98 0.56 -13.11
CA ALA A 121 7.21 -0.18 -11.89
C ALA A 121 6.06 0.00 -10.90
N SER A 122 5.93 -0.96 -9.99
CA SER A 122 4.86 -1.01 -9.01
C SER A 122 5.39 -1.43 -7.63
N LEU A 123 4.86 -0.81 -6.56
CA LEU A 123 4.93 -1.29 -5.20
C LEU A 123 3.56 -1.89 -4.87
N CYS A 124 3.54 -3.13 -4.38
CA CYS A 124 2.30 -3.85 -4.14
C CYS A 124 2.11 -4.19 -2.66
N PHE A 125 1.01 -3.74 -2.09
CA PHE A 125 0.56 -4.16 -0.76
C PHE A 125 -0.11 -5.53 -0.83
N PRO A 126 -0.08 -6.33 0.27
CA PRO A 126 -0.76 -7.62 0.34
C PRO A 126 -2.27 -7.47 0.54
N SER A 127 -2.99 -8.60 0.52
CA SER A 127 -4.43 -8.63 0.75
C SER A 127 -4.82 -8.92 2.21
N LEU A 128 -6.10 -9.28 2.42
CA LEU A 128 -6.70 -9.48 3.75
C LEU A 128 -6.09 -10.64 4.55
N VAL A 129 -5.58 -11.70 3.92
CA VAL A 129 -5.00 -12.83 4.64
C VAL A 129 -3.70 -12.47 5.34
N SER A 130 -2.94 -11.55 4.77
CA SER A 130 -1.76 -10.94 5.42
C SER A 130 -2.13 -9.74 6.29
N GLY A 131 -3.29 -9.10 6.02
CA GLY A 131 -3.78 -7.92 6.74
C GLY A 131 -2.92 -6.68 6.49
N PHE A 132 -2.64 -6.35 5.23
CA PHE A 132 -1.89 -5.17 4.72
C PHE A 132 -0.50 -4.95 5.33
N CYS A 133 -0.37 -4.99 6.64
CA CYS A 133 0.88 -4.77 7.39
C CYS A 133 1.33 -6.00 8.20
N GLY A 134 0.88 -7.20 7.84
CA GLY A 134 1.20 -8.43 8.60
C GLY A 134 0.39 -8.57 9.90
N ALA A 135 -0.69 -7.79 10.06
CA ALA A 135 -1.47 -7.76 11.29
C ALA A 135 -2.17 -9.09 11.60
N VAL A 136 -2.58 -9.85 10.59
CA VAL A 136 -3.23 -11.15 10.77
C VAL A 136 -2.24 -12.15 11.37
N TYR A 137 -1.05 -12.28 10.80
CA TYR A 137 -0.02 -13.19 11.30
C TYR A 137 0.49 -12.78 12.67
N SER A 138 0.68 -11.47 12.90
CA SER A 138 1.13 -10.94 14.19
C SER A 138 0.13 -11.14 15.33
N ARG A 139 -1.13 -11.46 15.02
CA ARG A 139 -2.19 -11.77 15.99
C ARG A 139 -2.50 -13.26 16.07
N ALA A 140 -1.74 -14.12 15.40
CA ALA A 140 -1.90 -15.56 15.48
C ALA A 140 -1.86 -16.03 16.94
N ARG A 141 -2.70 -17.02 17.29
CA ARG A 141 -2.70 -17.64 18.63
C ARG A 141 -1.41 -18.40 18.88
N ASP A 142 -0.91 -19.08 17.85
CA ASP A 142 0.44 -19.63 17.83
C ASP A 142 1.41 -18.61 17.19
N GLY A 143 2.15 -17.90 18.04
CA GLY A 143 3.11 -16.90 17.58
C GLY A 143 4.24 -17.49 16.73
N ALA A 144 4.61 -18.76 16.92
CA ALA A 144 5.61 -19.42 16.08
C ALA A 144 5.08 -19.68 14.68
N LEU A 145 3.83 -20.11 14.56
CA LEU A 145 3.15 -20.27 13.28
C LEU A 145 2.97 -18.93 12.58
N GLY A 146 2.48 -17.90 13.29
CA GLY A 146 2.31 -16.56 12.73
C GLY A 146 3.60 -15.97 12.18
N LEU A 147 4.71 -16.07 12.93
CA LEU A 147 6.02 -15.60 12.47
C LEU A 147 6.54 -16.40 11.27
N ALA A 148 6.30 -17.73 11.24
CA ALA A 148 6.67 -18.55 10.10
C ALA A 148 5.87 -18.15 8.84
N CYS A 149 4.57 -17.87 8.96
CA CYS A 149 3.75 -17.39 7.84
C CYS A 149 4.21 -16.02 7.33
N LEU A 150 4.53 -15.10 8.24
CA LEU A 150 5.04 -13.77 7.85
C LEU A 150 6.38 -13.88 7.10
N ARG A 151 7.29 -14.72 7.57
CA ARG A 151 8.55 -15.00 6.88
C ARG A 151 8.33 -15.64 5.51
N ALA A 152 7.42 -16.61 5.43
CA ALA A 152 7.04 -17.24 4.17
C ALA A 152 6.51 -16.24 3.15
N PHE A 153 5.66 -15.29 3.58
CA PHE A 153 5.20 -14.19 2.73
C PHE A 153 6.38 -13.32 2.24
N ASN A 154 7.24 -12.87 3.16
CA ASN A 154 8.38 -12.02 2.78
C ASN A 154 9.36 -12.76 1.84
N ASP A 155 9.61 -14.04 2.09
CA ASP A 155 10.46 -14.86 1.23
C ASP A 155 9.83 -15.03 -0.16
N TRP A 156 8.55 -15.42 -0.25
CA TRP A 156 7.82 -15.52 -1.50
C TRP A 156 7.81 -14.18 -2.26
N HIS A 157 7.52 -13.07 -1.55
CA HIS A 157 7.48 -11.74 -2.17
C HIS A 157 8.82 -11.38 -2.83
N LEU A 158 9.94 -11.69 -2.17
CA LEU A 158 11.26 -11.40 -2.72
C LEU A 158 11.68 -12.39 -3.81
N GLU A 159 11.36 -13.68 -3.67
CA GLU A 159 11.84 -14.74 -4.53
C GLU A 159 10.98 -14.93 -5.81
N GLU A 160 9.66 -14.81 -5.67
CA GLU A 160 8.72 -15.15 -6.74
C GLU A 160 7.94 -13.95 -7.28
N TRP A 161 7.74 -12.88 -6.46
CA TRP A 161 7.04 -11.67 -6.92
C TRP A 161 8.02 -10.61 -7.45
N ALA A 162 8.93 -10.12 -6.63
CA ALA A 162 9.84 -9.04 -7.02
C ALA A 162 11.11 -9.52 -7.73
N GLY A 163 11.70 -10.64 -7.27
CA GLY A 163 12.99 -11.12 -7.76
C GLY A 163 13.04 -11.48 -9.22
N PRO A 164 12.01 -12.12 -9.83
CA PRO A 164 11.97 -12.37 -11.27
C PRO A 164 11.90 -11.09 -12.11
N GLN A 165 11.45 -9.97 -11.53
CA GLN A 165 11.21 -8.70 -12.23
C GLN A 165 11.74 -7.51 -11.42
N PRO A 166 13.04 -7.47 -11.08
CA PRO A 166 13.59 -6.52 -10.11
C PRO A 166 13.55 -5.05 -10.57
N GLU A 167 13.40 -4.81 -11.88
CA GLU A 167 13.22 -3.47 -12.46
C GLU A 167 11.75 -3.04 -12.53
N ARG A 168 10.82 -3.94 -12.23
CA ARG A 168 9.38 -3.72 -12.38
C ARG A 168 8.65 -3.68 -11.03
N ILE A 169 9.21 -4.28 -9.99
CA ILE A 169 8.59 -4.37 -8.67
C ILE A 169 9.51 -3.78 -7.61
N ILE A 170 8.97 -2.89 -6.80
CA ILE A 170 9.63 -2.34 -5.60
C ILE A 170 9.32 -3.28 -4.44
N PRO A 171 10.32 -3.99 -3.86
CA PRO A 171 10.06 -4.97 -2.82
C PRO A 171 9.59 -4.33 -1.50
N LEU A 172 8.41 -4.75 -1.05
CA LEU A 172 7.75 -4.34 0.20
C LEU A 172 7.73 -5.52 1.19
N GLN A 173 8.24 -5.34 2.41
CA GLN A 173 8.19 -6.34 3.47
C GLN A 173 7.06 -6.09 4.47
N LEU A 174 6.65 -7.15 5.16
CA LEU A 174 5.76 -7.09 6.32
C LEU A 174 6.57 -7.22 7.60
N PRO A 175 6.30 -6.40 8.63
CA PRO A 175 6.98 -6.48 9.92
C PRO A 175 6.29 -7.46 10.88
N TRP A 176 7.04 -8.10 11.78
CA TRP A 176 6.47 -8.86 12.88
C TRP A 176 6.01 -7.95 14.01
N LEU A 177 4.74 -7.52 14.00
CA LEU A 177 4.22 -6.51 14.92
C LEU A 177 4.07 -7.00 16.37
N ALA A 178 4.11 -8.32 16.63
CA ALA A 178 3.94 -8.88 17.97
C ALA A 178 5.18 -8.72 18.87
N ASP A 179 6.37 -8.50 18.27
CA ASP A 179 7.63 -8.31 19.01
C ASP A 179 8.53 -7.34 18.26
N ILE A 180 8.82 -6.19 18.88
CA ILE A 180 9.57 -5.09 18.26
C ILE A 180 11.04 -5.45 18.00
N ASP A 181 11.66 -6.25 18.88
CA ASP A 181 13.05 -6.66 18.71
C ASP A 181 13.18 -7.63 17.53
N VAL A 182 12.24 -8.57 17.40
CA VAL A 182 12.16 -9.47 16.26
C VAL A 182 11.85 -8.65 14.98
N ALA A 183 10.87 -7.75 15.00
CA ALA A 183 10.55 -6.88 13.86
C ALA A 183 11.78 -6.07 13.40
N THR A 184 12.53 -5.53 14.34
CA THR A 184 13.74 -4.74 14.09
C THR A 184 14.86 -5.58 13.46
N THR A 185 15.03 -6.80 13.94
CA THR A 185 16.03 -7.75 13.43
C THR A 185 15.69 -8.22 12.02
N GLU A 186 14.44 -8.63 11.79
CA GLU A 186 13.93 -9.06 10.49
C GLU A 186 13.99 -7.93 9.46
N LEU A 187 13.64 -6.69 9.85
CA LEU A 187 13.72 -5.53 8.97
C LEU A 187 15.13 -5.33 8.42
N ARG A 188 16.16 -5.36 9.28
CA ARG A 188 17.55 -5.22 8.83
C ARG A 188 17.98 -6.37 7.93
N ALA A 189 17.63 -7.60 8.28
CA ALA A 189 17.93 -8.77 7.47
C ALA A 189 17.30 -8.69 6.08
N ASN A 190 16.02 -8.28 6.01
CA ASN A 190 15.28 -8.12 4.77
C ASN A 190 15.80 -6.95 3.93
N ALA A 191 16.14 -5.82 4.55
CA ALA A 191 16.77 -4.70 3.84
C ALA A 191 18.09 -5.12 3.16
N ALA A 192 18.90 -5.93 3.85
CA ALA A 192 20.15 -6.49 3.29
C ALA A 192 19.90 -7.46 2.11
N ARG A 193 18.72 -8.10 2.04
CA ARG A 193 18.27 -8.94 0.92
C ARG A 193 17.75 -8.14 -0.27
N GLY A 194 17.40 -6.85 -0.09
CA GLY A 194 16.97 -5.98 -1.17
C GLY A 194 15.60 -5.34 -1.00
N PHE A 195 14.88 -5.59 0.09
CA PHE A 195 13.65 -4.86 0.41
C PHE A 195 13.90 -3.36 0.51
N LYS A 196 12.98 -2.56 0.00
CA LYS A 196 13.08 -1.09 -0.06
C LYS A 196 12.07 -0.39 0.85
N ALA A 197 11.00 -1.08 1.16
CA ALA A 197 9.86 -0.56 1.89
C ALA A 197 9.36 -1.55 2.93
N VAL A 198 8.65 -1.04 3.93
CA VAL A 198 7.92 -1.83 4.91
C VAL A 198 6.51 -1.27 5.06
N SER A 199 5.49 -2.14 4.97
CA SER A 199 4.12 -1.75 5.30
C SER A 199 3.95 -1.69 6.80
N PHE A 200 3.46 -0.56 7.32
CA PHE A 200 3.29 -0.37 8.77
C PHE A 200 1.90 0.20 9.07
N PRO A 201 1.26 -0.18 10.20
CA PRO A 201 -0.06 0.34 10.53
C PRO A 201 -0.02 1.84 10.79
N GLU A 202 -0.93 2.59 10.20
CA GLU A 202 -1.05 4.03 10.39
C GLU A 202 -1.40 4.40 11.84
N PHE A 203 -2.17 3.53 12.53
CA PHE A 203 -2.57 3.68 13.93
C PHE A 203 -2.30 2.38 14.72
N PRO A 204 -1.06 2.12 15.17
CA PRO A 204 -0.72 0.87 15.85
C PRO A 204 -1.64 0.55 17.04
N SER A 205 -2.08 1.56 17.79
CA SER A 205 -2.97 1.40 18.95
C SER A 205 -4.35 0.82 18.60
N GLN A 206 -4.85 1.01 17.37
CA GLN A 206 -6.09 0.41 16.90
C GLN A 206 -5.96 -1.13 16.75
N LEU A 207 -4.75 -1.58 16.53
CA LEU A 207 -4.42 -3.01 16.50
C LEU A 207 -4.10 -3.60 17.89
N GLY A 208 -4.22 -2.82 18.97
CA GLY A 208 -3.82 -3.24 20.32
C GLY A 208 -2.31 -3.23 20.53
N LEU A 209 -1.56 -2.62 19.64
CA LEU A 209 -0.11 -2.48 19.70
C LEU A 209 0.30 -1.24 20.51
N PRO A 210 1.58 -1.10 20.91
CA PRO A 210 2.07 0.11 21.53
C PRO A 210 1.76 1.35 20.69
N SER A 211 1.28 2.40 21.34
CA SER A 211 1.01 3.68 20.67
C SER A 211 2.28 4.24 20.03
N ILE A 212 2.13 4.93 18.89
CA ILE A 212 3.20 5.65 18.20
C ILE A 212 3.89 6.69 19.13
N PHE A 213 3.20 7.16 20.15
CA PHE A 213 3.71 8.11 21.15
C PHE A 213 4.55 7.45 22.26
N SER A 214 4.54 6.13 22.37
CA SER A 214 5.18 5.40 23.48
C SER A 214 6.71 5.44 23.46
N GLY A 215 7.31 5.67 22.30
CA GLY A 215 8.76 5.49 22.07
C GLY A 215 9.22 4.03 21.99
N LEU A 216 8.33 3.06 22.19
CA LEU A 216 8.68 1.64 22.11
C LEU A 216 9.09 1.21 20.70
N TRP A 217 8.55 1.88 19.66
CA TRP A 217 8.90 1.64 18.25
C TRP A 217 10.23 2.26 17.82
N ASP A 218 10.91 3.03 18.68
CA ASP A 218 12.14 3.74 18.31
C ASP A 218 13.25 2.81 17.77
N PRO A 219 13.48 1.60 18.29
CA PRO A 219 14.45 0.67 17.69
C PRO A 219 14.12 0.27 16.26
N PHE A 220 12.83 0.09 15.97
CA PHE A 220 12.34 -0.25 14.63
C PHE A 220 12.51 0.92 13.65
N PHE A 221 12.14 2.14 14.04
CA PHE A 221 12.34 3.31 13.20
C PHE A 221 13.81 3.69 13.02
N ALA A 222 14.64 3.46 14.02
CA ALA A 222 16.10 3.58 13.87
C ALA A 222 16.62 2.62 12.79
N ALA A 223 16.14 1.37 12.77
CA ALA A 223 16.52 0.41 11.75
C ALA A 223 16.01 0.81 10.35
N CYS A 224 14.79 1.36 10.25
CA CYS A 224 14.28 1.91 8.98
C CYS A 224 15.20 3.05 8.47
N GLU A 225 15.57 3.98 9.36
CA GLU A 225 16.46 5.10 9.02
C GLU A 225 17.88 4.64 8.64
N GLU A 226 18.43 3.64 9.34
CA GLU A 226 19.76 3.08 9.08
C GLU A 226 19.86 2.37 7.73
N THR A 227 18.77 1.71 7.32
CA THR A 227 18.71 0.91 6.09
C THR A 227 18.09 1.65 4.92
N ASP A 228 17.71 2.92 5.11
CA ASP A 228 16.92 3.71 4.17
C ASP A 228 15.63 2.99 3.73
N THR A 229 15.01 2.20 4.62
CA THR A 229 13.73 1.53 4.37
C THR A 229 12.59 2.52 4.52
N VAL A 230 11.79 2.69 3.48
CA VAL A 230 10.62 3.58 3.49
C VAL A 230 9.49 2.94 4.29
N VAL A 231 8.94 3.68 5.26
CA VAL A 231 7.74 3.25 6.00
C VAL A 231 6.51 3.64 5.19
N CYS A 232 5.76 2.65 4.71
CA CYS A 232 4.55 2.85 3.93
C CYS A 232 3.32 2.71 4.83
N LEU A 233 2.51 3.75 4.89
CA LEU A 233 1.26 3.82 5.64
C LEU A 233 0.10 3.78 4.63
N HIS A 234 -0.55 2.63 4.53
CA HIS A 234 -1.73 2.47 3.68
C HIS A 234 -3.00 2.72 4.48
N THR A 235 -3.91 3.51 3.93
CA THR A 235 -5.22 3.79 4.54
C THR A 235 -5.98 2.49 4.83
N GLY A 236 -6.38 2.29 6.09
CA GLY A 236 -7.10 1.08 6.51
C GLY A 236 -6.22 -0.09 6.98
N ALA A 237 -4.88 -0.01 6.88
CA ALA A 237 -3.98 -1.06 7.36
C ALA A 237 -4.13 -1.35 8.86
N SER A 238 -4.63 -0.38 9.63
CA SER A 238 -4.95 -0.54 11.05
C SER A 238 -6.32 -1.18 11.31
N ALA A 239 -7.02 -1.68 10.28
CA ALA A 239 -8.39 -2.18 10.36
C ALA A 239 -9.37 -1.18 11.01
N TRP A 240 -9.12 0.11 10.81
CA TRP A 240 -9.89 1.21 11.35
C TRP A 240 -10.08 2.33 10.32
N ALA A 241 -11.25 2.96 10.36
CA ALA A 241 -11.57 4.15 9.56
C ALA A 241 -12.39 5.13 10.41
N PRO A 242 -12.34 6.45 10.13
CA PRO A 242 -13.08 7.47 10.86
C PRO A 242 -14.58 7.47 10.51
N LEU A 243 -15.26 6.33 10.69
CA LEU A 243 -16.68 6.14 10.42
C LEU A 243 -17.48 6.34 11.72
N PRO A 244 -18.25 7.42 11.87
CA PRO A 244 -18.95 7.72 13.11
C PRO A 244 -20.21 6.87 13.34
N SER A 245 -20.79 6.30 12.27
CA SER A 245 -21.98 5.45 12.32
C SER A 245 -21.61 3.98 12.15
N PRO A 246 -22.32 3.04 12.80
CA PRO A 246 -22.01 1.61 12.71
C PRO A 246 -22.49 0.94 11.41
N ASP A 247 -23.32 1.62 10.63
CA ASP A 247 -24.04 1.11 9.46
C ASP A 247 -23.98 2.07 8.25
N PRO A 248 -22.81 2.65 7.91
CA PRO A 248 -22.70 3.54 6.79
C PRO A 248 -22.83 2.76 5.46
N PRO A 249 -23.25 3.40 4.37
CA PRO A 249 -23.12 2.81 3.05
C PRO A 249 -21.62 2.63 2.71
N PHE A 250 -21.32 1.64 1.87
CA PHE A 250 -19.93 1.30 1.50
C PHE A 250 -19.17 2.50 0.94
N GLU A 251 -19.83 3.34 0.13
CA GLU A 251 -19.25 4.50 -0.52
C GLU A 251 -18.70 5.56 0.46
N LEU A 252 -19.14 5.52 1.72
CA LEU A 252 -18.60 6.44 2.74
C LEU A 252 -17.16 6.07 3.10
N LEU A 253 -16.79 4.78 3.05
CA LEU A 253 -15.44 4.34 3.43
C LEU A 253 -14.36 4.99 2.53
N PRO A 254 -14.37 4.84 1.18
CA PRO A 254 -13.38 5.52 0.34
C PRO A 254 -13.52 7.05 0.36
N THR A 255 -14.72 7.59 0.61
CA THR A 255 -14.93 9.03 0.75
C THR A 255 -14.12 9.63 1.91
N VAL A 256 -13.87 8.88 2.96
CA VAL A 256 -13.14 9.38 4.16
C VAL A 256 -11.66 8.98 4.19
N PHE A 257 -11.12 8.33 3.17
CA PHE A 257 -9.68 8.03 3.08
C PHE A 257 -8.78 9.26 3.25
N PRO A 258 -9.09 10.44 2.65
CA PRO A 258 -8.32 11.65 2.91
C PRO A 258 -8.37 12.11 4.38
N VAL A 259 -9.47 11.83 5.09
CA VAL A 259 -9.59 12.14 6.52
C VAL A 259 -8.74 11.19 7.35
N ASN A 260 -8.71 9.89 7.01
CA ASN A 260 -7.84 8.90 7.64
C ASN A 260 -6.35 9.31 7.48
N ALA A 261 -5.94 9.63 6.26
CA ALA A 261 -4.58 10.06 5.95
C ALA A 261 -4.19 11.35 6.72
N LEU A 262 -5.10 12.33 6.80
CA LEU A 262 -4.89 13.54 7.59
C LEU A 262 -4.66 13.23 9.08
N LEU A 263 -5.47 12.34 9.66
CA LEU A 263 -5.34 11.93 11.06
C LEU A 263 -4.01 11.20 11.28
N ALA A 264 -3.66 10.26 10.40
CA ALA A 264 -2.40 9.53 10.47
C ALA A 264 -1.19 10.47 10.39
N ALA A 265 -1.14 11.36 9.40
CA ALA A 265 -0.05 12.34 9.28
C ALA A 265 0.07 13.24 10.51
N GLY A 266 -1.07 13.68 11.06
CA GLY A 266 -1.09 14.47 12.29
C GLY A 266 -0.53 13.68 13.48
N GLU A 267 -0.97 12.46 13.69
CA GLU A 267 -0.54 11.60 14.78
C GLU A 267 0.96 11.29 14.68
N TRP A 268 1.43 10.87 13.51
CA TRP A 268 2.84 10.60 13.27
C TRP A 268 3.74 11.83 13.46
N LEU A 269 3.32 12.99 12.94
CA LEU A 269 4.06 14.23 13.11
C LEU A 269 4.20 14.62 14.59
N TRP A 270 3.08 14.57 15.34
CA TRP A 270 3.06 14.96 16.76
C TRP A 270 3.63 13.88 17.69
N SER A 271 3.84 12.65 17.22
CA SER A 271 4.52 11.60 18.00
C SER A 271 6.00 11.92 18.28
N GLY A 272 6.58 12.83 17.51
CA GLY A 272 7.99 13.16 17.56
C GLY A 272 8.90 12.13 16.89
N VAL A 273 8.35 11.06 16.29
CA VAL A 273 9.14 10.08 15.50
C VAL A 273 9.96 10.78 14.42
N PRO A 274 9.41 11.68 13.58
CA PRO A 274 10.20 12.37 12.55
C PRO A 274 11.28 13.31 13.12
N LEU A 275 11.19 13.68 14.39
CA LEU A 275 12.22 14.51 15.06
C LEU A 275 13.37 13.65 15.55
N ARG A 276 13.07 12.46 16.12
CA ARG A 276 14.07 11.51 16.58
C ARG A 276 14.80 10.83 15.41
N PHE A 277 14.11 10.64 14.30
CA PHE A 277 14.61 10.01 13.08
C PHE A 277 14.47 10.94 11.88
N PRO A 278 15.35 11.95 11.74
CA PRO A 278 15.18 13.02 10.74
C PRO A 278 15.33 12.58 9.28
N ARG A 279 15.93 11.40 9.01
CA ARG A 279 16.03 10.82 7.66
C ARG A 279 14.97 9.76 7.39
N LEU A 280 14.14 9.42 8.38
CA LEU A 280 13.07 8.45 8.19
C LEU A 280 12.08 8.96 7.12
N ALA A 281 11.89 8.18 6.09
CA ALA A 281 10.91 8.45 5.04
C ALA A 281 9.58 7.74 5.34
N VAL A 282 8.48 8.49 5.27
CA VAL A 282 7.12 7.99 5.46
C VAL A 282 6.33 8.26 4.19
N ALA A 283 5.87 7.22 3.51
CA ALA A 283 5.01 7.29 2.35
C ALA A 283 3.56 7.01 2.77
N MET A 284 2.64 7.87 2.35
CA MET A 284 1.22 7.78 2.69
C MET A 284 0.42 7.43 1.44
N SER A 285 -0.16 6.23 1.43
CA SER A 285 -0.87 5.64 0.31
C SER A 285 -2.38 5.81 0.44
N GLU A 286 -3.06 5.91 -0.71
CA GLU A 286 -4.53 5.93 -0.88
C GLU A 286 -5.25 7.12 -0.20
N GLY A 287 -4.50 8.13 0.25
CA GLY A 287 -5.08 9.31 0.92
C GLY A 287 -5.32 10.51 0.02
N GLY A 288 -4.75 10.52 -1.17
CA GLY A 288 -4.69 11.72 -2.03
C GLY A 288 -3.89 12.86 -1.40
N ILE A 289 -3.86 14.02 -2.08
CA ILE A 289 -3.07 15.19 -1.62
C ILE A 289 -3.92 16.36 -1.12
N GLY A 290 -5.24 16.32 -1.30
CA GLY A 290 -6.12 17.47 -1.04
C GLY A 290 -6.21 17.92 0.41
N TRP A 291 -5.96 17.03 1.33
CA TRP A 291 -5.99 17.29 2.78
C TRP A 291 -4.68 17.93 3.30
N VAL A 292 -3.57 17.81 2.57
CA VAL A 292 -2.25 18.26 3.04
C VAL A 292 -2.21 19.78 3.29
N PRO A 293 -2.69 20.66 2.39
CA PRO A 293 -2.76 22.10 2.67
C PRO A 293 -3.65 22.42 3.88
N VAL A 294 -4.74 21.69 4.09
CA VAL A 294 -5.61 21.86 5.27
C VAL A 294 -4.84 21.55 6.55
N LEU A 295 -4.07 20.47 6.57
CA LEU A 295 -3.18 20.15 7.70
C LEU A 295 -2.13 21.24 7.89
N MET A 296 -1.47 21.72 6.82
CA MET A 296 -0.46 22.78 6.89
C MET A 296 -1.00 24.07 7.49
N ASP A 297 -2.23 24.47 7.16
CA ASP A 297 -2.89 25.64 7.78
C ASP A 297 -3.06 25.46 9.30
N ARG A 298 -3.46 24.26 9.72
CA ARG A 298 -3.59 23.95 11.15
C ARG A 298 -2.23 23.92 11.85
N LEU A 299 -1.23 23.33 11.22
CA LEU A 299 0.15 23.31 11.73
C LEU A 299 0.74 24.73 11.85
N SER A 300 0.50 25.60 10.86
CA SER A 300 0.90 27.01 10.93
C SER A 300 0.28 27.74 12.11
N TYR A 301 -1.00 27.52 12.36
CA TYR A 301 -1.69 28.10 13.52
C TYR A 301 -1.10 27.61 14.85
N MET A 302 -0.87 26.30 14.98
CA MET A 302 -0.29 25.71 16.19
C MET A 302 1.19 26.09 16.38
N GLY A 303 1.97 26.21 15.29
CA GLY A 303 3.39 26.57 15.32
C GLY A 303 3.69 28.04 15.70
N ARG A 304 2.67 28.91 15.77
CA ARG A 304 2.82 30.32 16.25
C ARG A 304 3.07 30.42 17.74
N ARG A 305 2.86 29.34 18.50
CA ARG A 305 3.14 29.31 19.94
C ARG A 305 4.63 29.14 20.14
N GLU A 306 5.27 30.13 20.77
CA GLU A 306 6.73 30.17 20.98
C GLU A 306 7.28 28.91 21.67
N ASP A 307 6.51 28.32 22.59
CA ASP A 307 6.86 27.08 23.30
C ASP A 307 6.97 25.84 22.39
N ARG A 308 6.50 25.92 21.13
CA ARG A 308 6.49 24.78 20.19
C ARG A 308 7.72 24.69 19.29
N ARG A 309 8.44 25.79 19.05
CA ARG A 309 9.68 25.75 18.27
C ARG A 309 10.77 24.90 18.93
N GLU A 310 10.88 24.98 20.24
CA GLU A 310 11.81 24.12 21.00
C GLU A 310 11.41 22.65 20.87
N THR A 311 10.13 22.33 20.87
CA THR A 311 9.59 20.96 20.72
C THR A 311 9.98 20.33 19.38
N PHE A 312 10.14 21.14 18.31
CA PHE A 312 10.49 20.68 16.97
C PHE A 312 11.98 20.91 16.62
N GLY A 313 12.85 21.04 17.61
CA GLY A 313 14.30 21.17 17.38
C GLY A 313 14.70 22.37 16.53
N GLY A 314 13.91 23.47 16.61
CA GLY A 314 14.13 24.70 15.86
C GLY A 314 13.44 24.73 14.49
N LEU A 315 12.86 23.60 14.02
CA LEU A 315 12.07 23.55 12.80
C LEU A 315 10.60 23.92 13.07
N THR A 316 9.88 24.26 12.02
CA THR A 316 8.43 24.32 12.06
C THR A 316 7.83 22.92 11.81
N PRO A 317 6.61 22.63 12.28
CA PRO A 317 5.94 21.38 11.95
C PRO A 317 5.79 21.12 10.44
N ILE A 318 5.64 22.17 9.63
CA ILE A 318 5.55 22.06 8.17
C ILE A 318 6.91 21.65 7.55
N GLU A 319 8.02 22.19 8.06
CA GLU A 319 9.35 21.80 7.61
C GLU A 319 9.63 20.31 7.91
N VAL A 320 9.18 19.83 9.07
CA VAL A 320 9.28 18.41 9.42
C VAL A 320 8.35 17.56 8.54
N LEU A 321 7.11 18.00 8.31
CA LEU A 321 6.20 17.31 7.40
C LEU A 321 6.83 17.16 6.01
N ARG A 322 7.31 18.25 5.43
CA ARG A 322 7.97 18.23 4.10
C ARG A 322 9.28 17.46 4.06
N ARG A 323 10.00 17.31 5.14
CA ARG A 323 11.24 16.54 5.20
C ARG A 323 11.02 15.04 5.19
N ASN A 324 9.96 14.59 5.89
CA ASN A 324 9.81 13.17 6.21
C ASN A 324 8.64 12.48 5.49
N PHE A 325 7.68 13.22 4.91
CA PHE A 325 6.46 12.62 4.36
C PHE A 325 6.35 12.78 2.86
N TRP A 326 5.95 11.71 2.18
CA TRP A 326 5.56 11.66 0.78
C TRP A 326 4.09 11.27 0.68
N PHE A 327 3.39 11.81 -0.32
CA PHE A 327 1.95 11.66 -0.49
C PHE A 327 1.67 11.08 -1.87
N THR A 328 0.58 10.33 -1.99
CA THR A 328 0.18 9.75 -3.27
C THR A 328 -0.98 10.51 -3.90
N THR A 329 -1.04 10.49 -5.21
CA THR A 329 -2.14 11.07 -6.00
C THR A 329 -2.51 10.12 -7.14
N PHE A 330 -3.81 9.92 -7.38
CA PHE A 330 -4.29 9.17 -8.54
C PHE A 330 -5.52 9.82 -9.21
N SER A 331 -6.45 10.36 -8.44
CA SER A 331 -7.72 10.93 -8.92
C SER A 331 -7.96 12.36 -8.43
N ASP A 332 -6.90 13.11 -8.19
CA ASP A 332 -6.92 14.44 -7.57
C ASP A 332 -7.16 15.59 -8.58
N GLU A 333 -8.09 15.46 -9.52
CA GLU A 333 -8.32 16.46 -10.59
C GLU A 333 -8.46 17.90 -10.06
N ARG A 334 -9.08 18.10 -8.89
CA ARG A 334 -9.31 19.42 -8.30
C ARG A 334 -8.16 19.89 -7.42
N THR A 335 -7.58 18.97 -6.66
CA THR A 335 -6.58 19.29 -5.63
C THR A 335 -5.16 19.30 -6.18
N LEU A 336 -4.93 18.77 -7.38
CA LEU A 336 -3.65 18.82 -8.10
C LEU A 336 -3.18 20.27 -8.34
N ALA A 337 -4.10 21.23 -8.40
CA ALA A 337 -3.78 22.65 -8.47
C ALA A 337 -3.00 23.15 -7.24
N LEU A 338 -3.11 22.45 -6.09
CA LEU A 338 -2.44 22.77 -4.82
C LEU A 338 -1.07 22.07 -4.68
N ARG A 339 -0.58 21.37 -5.70
CA ARG A 339 0.66 20.58 -5.64
C ARG A 339 1.89 21.39 -5.21
N SER A 340 1.95 22.69 -5.57
CA SER A 340 3.03 23.57 -5.14
C SER A 340 3.00 23.86 -3.63
N GLU A 341 1.80 23.89 -3.04
CA GLU A 341 1.62 24.07 -1.59
C GLU A 341 2.02 22.80 -0.83
N VAL A 342 1.73 21.63 -1.39
CA VAL A 342 2.14 20.33 -0.84
C VAL A 342 3.66 20.17 -0.90
N GLY A 343 4.25 20.49 -2.03
CA GLY A 343 5.63 20.25 -2.42
C GLY A 343 5.67 19.19 -3.53
N VAL A 344 5.92 19.62 -4.77
CA VAL A 344 5.88 18.72 -5.95
C VAL A 344 6.85 17.55 -5.81
N ASP A 345 7.98 17.76 -5.15
CA ASP A 345 9.02 16.78 -4.84
C ASP A 345 8.63 15.75 -3.77
N HIS A 346 7.48 15.92 -3.14
CA HIS A 346 6.90 15.00 -2.14
C HIS A 346 5.61 14.32 -2.60
N ILE A 347 5.24 14.47 -3.87
CA ILE A 347 4.06 13.81 -4.45
C ILE A 347 4.51 12.66 -5.34
N MET A 348 3.90 11.49 -5.18
CA MET A 348 4.09 10.31 -6.01
C MET A 348 2.77 9.91 -6.65
N PHE A 349 2.80 9.01 -7.62
CA PHE A 349 1.63 8.54 -8.33
C PHE A 349 1.26 7.11 -7.91
N GLU A 350 -0.05 6.80 -7.91
CA GLU A 350 -0.57 5.45 -7.68
C GLU A 350 -1.60 5.07 -8.74
N THR A 351 -1.76 3.77 -8.98
CA THR A 351 -2.74 3.24 -9.93
C THR A 351 -3.79 2.37 -9.28
N ASP A 352 -3.53 1.96 -8.05
CA ASP A 352 -4.38 1.11 -7.22
C ASP A 352 -4.87 -0.16 -7.92
N PHE A 353 -4.01 -0.75 -8.78
CA PHE A 353 -4.32 -2.03 -9.40
C PHE A 353 -4.30 -3.15 -8.34
N PRO A 354 -5.31 -4.02 -8.25
CA PRO A 354 -6.42 -4.28 -9.19
C PRO A 354 -7.81 -3.83 -8.67
N HIS A 355 -7.90 -2.84 -7.83
CA HIS A 355 -9.13 -2.42 -7.17
C HIS A 355 -10.13 -1.70 -8.11
N SER A 356 -11.36 -1.47 -7.63
CA SER A 356 -12.45 -0.87 -8.42
C SER A 356 -12.21 0.59 -8.82
N ASP A 357 -11.38 1.30 -8.11
CA ASP A 357 -10.97 2.67 -8.41
C ASP A 357 -9.68 2.76 -9.22
N SER A 358 -9.06 1.62 -9.54
CA SER A 358 -7.88 1.56 -10.40
C SER A 358 -8.07 2.30 -11.73
N SER A 359 -7.02 2.97 -12.16
CA SER A 359 -6.95 3.60 -13.48
C SER A 359 -6.74 2.61 -14.63
N TRP A 360 -6.47 1.32 -14.35
CA TRP A 360 -6.24 0.29 -15.36
C TRP A 360 -7.50 0.02 -16.23
N PRO A 361 -7.40 -0.20 -17.53
CA PRO A 361 -6.20 -0.19 -18.38
C PRO A 361 -5.88 1.19 -18.97
N ASP A 362 -6.66 2.21 -18.66
CA ASP A 362 -6.62 3.54 -19.30
C ASP A 362 -5.71 4.53 -18.56
N THR A 363 -4.81 4.04 -17.70
CA THR A 363 -3.90 4.83 -16.85
C THR A 363 -3.22 5.95 -17.62
N GLN A 364 -2.63 5.68 -18.79
CA GLN A 364 -1.94 6.70 -19.59
C GLN A 364 -2.87 7.82 -20.07
N ALA A 365 -4.12 7.51 -20.41
CA ALA A 365 -5.10 8.51 -20.84
C ALA A 365 -5.57 9.38 -19.66
N ILE A 366 -5.82 8.73 -18.51
CA ILE A 366 -6.25 9.40 -17.28
C ILE A 366 -5.16 10.35 -16.80
N VAL A 367 -3.92 9.86 -16.66
CA VAL A 367 -2.76 10.66 -16.22
C VAL A 367 -2.49 11.81 -17.17
N SER A 368 -2.50 11.56 -18.49
CA SER A 368 -2.29 12.62 -19.49
C SER A 368 -3.36 13.71 -19.42
N LYS A 369 -4.60 13.35 -19.12
CA LYS A 369 -5.71 14.31 -18.92
C LYS A 369 -5.51 15.13 -17.64
N GLN A 370 -5.16 14.49 -16.54
CA GLN A 370 -4.92 15.14 -15.24
C GLN A 370 -3.75 16.13 -15.31
N LEU A 371 -2.67 15.74 -15.97
CA LEU A 371 -1.43 16.50 -16.02
C LEU A 371 -1.35 17.46 -17.22
N LYS A 372 -2.41 17.63 -18.01
CA LYS A 372 -2.41 18.44 -19.26
C LYS A 372 -1.92 19.88 -19.08
N ASP A 373 -2.21 20.49 -17.92
CA ASP A 373 -1.87 21.88 -17.59
C ASP A 373 -0.71 21.95 -16.56
N VAL A 374 -0.03 20.82 -16.29
CA VAL A 374 1.11 20.73 -15.37
C VAL A 374 2.41 20.81 -16.18
N PRO A 375 3.39 21.63 -15.77
CA PRO A 375 4.71 21.63 -16.39
C PRO A 375 5.33 20.23 -16.44
N LYS A 376 6.00 19.90 -17.57
CA LYS A 376 6.54 18.53 -17.75
C LYS A 376 7.49 18.12 -16.64
N GLU A 377 8.33 19.03 -16.15
CA GLU A 377 9.29 18.79 -15.07
C GLU A 377 8.59 18.37 -13.77
N GLU A 378 7.47 19.04 -13.44
CA GLU A 378 6.65 18.70 -12.28
C GLU A 378 5.89 17.39 -12.48
N ALA A 379 5.35 17.15 -13.68
CA ALA A 379 4.70 15.90 -14.03
C ALA A 379 5.67 14.71 -13.90
N ASP A 380 6.89 14.84 -14.42
CA ASP A 380 7.94 13.82 -14.31
C ASP A 380 8.32 13.54 -12.84
N LEU A 381 8.37 14.57 -11.99
CA LEU A 381 8.60 14.38 -10.55
C LEU A 381 7.52 13.51 -9.95
N MET A 382 6.26 13.87 -10.12
CA MET A 382 5.14 13.21 -9.50
C MET A 382 4.91 11.78 -10.04
N THR A 383 5.09 11.56 -11.34
CA THR A 383 4.73 10.27 -11.95
C THR A 383 5.81 9.21 -11.81
N PHE A 384 7.09 9.57 -11.68
CA PHE A 384 8.14 8.56 -11.57
C PHE A 384 9.41 8.99 -10.82
N LYS A 385 9.88 10.24 -10.94
CA LYS A 385 11.21 10.62 -10.41
C LYS A 385 11.25 10.58 -8.89
N ASN A 386 10.20 11.08 -8.21
CA ASN A 386 10.13 11.07 -6.75
C ASN A 386 10.12 9.63 -6.21
N ALA A 387 9.31 8.76 -6.81
CA ALA A 387 9.25 7.35 -6.43
C ALA A 387 10.59 6.64 -6.71
N ALA A 388 11.19 6.86 -7.89
CA ALA A 388 12.50 6.29 -8.22
C ALA A 388 13.59 6.73 -7.23
N ALA A 389 13.60 8.00 -6.83
CA ALA A 389 14.55 8.53 -5.87
C ALA A 389 14.30 7.97 -4.46
N LEU A 390 13.05 8.01 -3.98
CA LEU A 390 12.68 7.59 -2.64
C LEU A 390 12.98 6.10 -2.40
N TYR A 391 12.54 5.25 -3.32
CA TYR A 391 12.74 3.80 -3.23
C TYR A 391 14.06 3.30 -3.84
N ARG A 392 14.90 4.22 -4.37
CA ARG A 392 16.16 3.86 -5.06
C ARG A 392 15.91 2.80 -6.13
N HIS A 393 14.83 3.00 -6.90
CA HIS A 393 14.40 2.08 -7.94
C HIS A 393 14.96 2.49 -9.30
N PRO A 394 15.43 1.54 -10.15
CA PRO A 394 16.00 1.88 -11.45
C PRO A 394 14.93 2.46 -12.39
N LEU A 395 15.36 3.41 -13.23
CA LEU A 395 14.54 3.92 -14.32
C LEU A 395 14.80 3.15 -15.62
N PRO A 396 13.87 3.19 -16.60
CA PRO A 396 14.14 2.68 -17.93
C PRO A 396 15.42 3.31 -18.52
N PRO A 397 16.24 2.54 -19.27
CA PRO A 397 17.54 3.04 -19.77
C PRO A 397 17.45 4.29 -20.66
N ASP A 398 16.38 4.44 -21.41
CA ASP A 398 16.08 5.61 -22.26
C ASP A 398 15.73 6.89 -21.46
N LEU A 399 15.25 6.73 -20.22
CA LEU A 399 14.97 7.83 -19.31
C LEU A 399 16.17 8.18 -18.42
N ASP A 400 17.05 7.23 -18.13
CA ASP A 400 18.24 7.43 -17.31
C ASP A 400 19.35 8.18 -18.10
N ALA A 401 19.40 8.00 -19.43
CA ALA A 401 20.37 8.64 -20.32
C ALA A 401 20.19 10.17 -20.49
N GLY A 402 19.16 10.75 -19.89
CA GLY A 402 18.87 12.20 -19.90
C GLY A 402 19.39 12.98 -18.70
N ARG A 403 20.23 12.37 -17.83
CA ARG A 403 20.87 13.03 -16.69
C ARG A 403 22.23 13.60 -17.03
#